data_b9e6a7c8156e0ee6641a85b863564513
#
_entry.id   b9e6a7c8156e0ee6641a85b863564513
#
_cell.length_a   1.000
_cell.length_b   1.000
_cell.length_c   1.000
_cell.angle_alpha   90.00
_cell.angle_beta   90.00
_cell.angle_gamma   90.00
#
_symmetry.space_group_name_H-M   'P 1'
#
loop_
_entity.id
_entity.type
_entity.pdbx_description
1 polymer ?
#
loop_
_entity_poly.entity_id
_entity_poly.type
_entity_poly.pdbx_seq_one_letter_code
_entity_poly.pdbx_strand_id
1 'polypeptide(L)'
;MCALLFSTIGFTQDYKFIPKKQERLTDEQVKTMQIMITPDVLLFNEKGEILPMSNMELMANPDYKPLFYANDEGKIKSVIFQKKSNHPILIKKNPEADFAKGEKALDFIVTDLEGNTIKLSELKDKVVVLNFWFTKCGPCVVEMPKLNELVKEYEDKDVVFLAITFNKEGVVDHFLYETEFNYTIVPNANDVINMYGVQSYPTSIVINKKGEIVLKEIGYRTNIKSVLSKAIKNQLK
;
A
#
# COMPACT_ATOMS: atom_id res chain seq x y z
N MET A 1 -39.19 24.68 -22.46
CA MET A 1 -39.69 23.62 -21.57
C MET A 1 -39.32 22.30 -22.24
N CYS A 2 -38.16 21.77 -21.92
CA CYS A 2 -37.67 20.51 -22.49
C CYS A 2 -37.45 19.56 -21.30
N ALA A 3 -38.40 18.66 -21.13
CA ALA A 3 -38.31 17.60 -20.09
C ALA A 3 -37.30 16.58 -20.55
N LEU A 4 -36.19 16.48 -19.84
CA LEU A 4 -35.23 15.38 -19.97
C LEU A 4 -35.81 14.14 -19.29
N LEU A 5 -36.24 13.19 -20.11
CA LEU A 5 -36.62 11.85 -19.70
C LEU A 5 -35.35 11.12 -19.19
N PHE A 6 -35.28 10.89 -17.89
CA PHE A 6 -34.28 9.98 -17.29
C PHE A 6 -34.68 8.55 -17.60
N SER A 7 -33.94 7.90 -18.49
CA SER A 7 -34.00 6.44 -18.64
C SER A 7 -33.06 5.80 -17.64
N THR A 8 -33.64 5.20 -16.61
CA THR A 8 -32.95 4.37 -15.63
C THR A 8 -32.69 2.99 -16.20
N ILE A 9 -31.44 2.65 -16.53
CA ILE A 9 -30.95 1.27 -16.51
C ILE A 9 -29.47 1.32 -16.12
N GLY A 10 -29.18 0.95 -14.91
CA GLY A 10 -27.83 0.75 -14.42
C GLY A 10 -27.89 0.29 -12.97
N PHE A 11 -27.53 -0.95 -12.70
CA PHE A 11 -27.40 -1.46 -11.34
C PHE A 11 -26.41 -0.61 -10.56
N THR A 12 -26.90 0.40 -9.86
CA THR A 12 -26.14 1.17 -8.89
C THR A 12 -26.29 0.44 -7.56
N GLN A 13 -25.20 -0.09 -7.05
CA GLN A 13 -25.13 -0.54 -5.67
C GLN A 13 -25.27 0.71 -4.80
N ASP A 14 -26.51 1.04 -4.39
CA ASP A 14 -26.76 2.15 -3.49
C ASP A 14 -26.26 1.81 -2.10
N TYR A 15 -25.26 2.55 -1.67
CA TYR A 15 -24.73 2.41 -0.31
C TYR A 15 -25.74 2.99 0.68
N LYS A 16 -26.27 2.14 1.56
CA LYS A 16 -27.31 2.49 2.56
C LYS A 16 -26.90 3.57 3.55
N PHE A 17 -25.60 3.85 3.69
CA PHE A 17 -25.08 4.86 4.59
C PHE A 17 -24.97 6.25 3.98
N ILE A 18 -25.22 6.41 2.67
CA ILE A 18 -25.29 7.73 2.04
C ILE A 18 -26.54 8.46 2.52
N PRO A 19 -26.43 9.73 2.98
CA PRO A 19 -27.58 10.51 3.41
C PRO A 19 -28.66 10.60 2.33
N LYS A 20 -29.91 10.53 2.75
CA LYS A 20 -31.07 10.75 1.85
C LYS A 20 -30.96 12.11 1.19
N LYS A 21 -31.40 12.23 -0.07
CA LYS A 21 -31.30 13.41 -0.95
C LYS A 21 -29.89 13.62 -1.56
N GLN A 22 -29.11 12.59 -1.64
CA GLN A 22 -27.88 12.61 -2.45
C GLN A 22 -27.98 11.51 -3.51
N GLU A 23 -27.68 11.86 -4.75
CA GLU A 23 -27.69 10.95 -5.88
C GLU A 23 -26.26 10.74 -6.39
N ARG A 24 -25.98 9.52 -6.82
CA ARG A 24 -24.69 9.20 -7.40
C ARG A 24 -24.55 9.82 -8.78
N LEU A 25 -23.45 10.52 -9.00
CA LEU A 25 -23.09 11.01 -10.32
C LEU A 25 -22.62 9.88 -11.24
N THR A 26 -23.06 9.91 -12.49
CA THR A 26 -22.56 9.00 -13.53
C THR A 26 -21.12 9.36 -13.93
N ASP A 27 -20.39 8.40 -14.52
CA ASP A 27 -19.03 8.64 -14.99
C ASP A 27 -18.97 9.73 -16.10
N GLU A 28 -20.06 9.93 -16.87
CA GLU A 28 -20.17 11.03 -17.85
C GLU A 28 -20.34 12.39 -17.17
N GLN A 29 -21.19 12.47 -16.16
CA GLN A 29 -21.36 13.71 -15.38
C GLN A 29 -20.05 14.11 -14.70
N VAL A 30 -19.34 13.15 -14.10
CA VAL A 30 -18.04 13.38 -13.46
C VAL A 30 -17.01 13.94 -14.45
N LYS A 31 -16.99 13.48 -15.71
CA LYS A 31 -16.06 13.97 -16.75
C LYS A 31 -16.37 15.41 -17.23
N THR A 32 -17.63 15.78 -17.20
CA THR A 32 -18.09 17.08 -17.72
C THR A 32 -18.22 18.16 -16.66
N MET A 33 -18.31 17.77 -15.38
CA MET A 33 -18.43 18.71 -14.26
C MET A 33 -17.06 19.11 -13.71
N GLN A 34 -16.93 20.36 -13.32
CA GLN A 34 -15.82 20.80 -12.50
C GLN A 34 -16.06 20.34 -11.05
N ILE A 35 -15.42 19.23 -10.66
CA ILE A 35 -15.55 18.67 -9.32
C ILE A 35 -14.83 19.59 -8.32
N MET A 36 -15.58 20.20 -7.43
CA MET A 36 -15.04 20.94 -6.28
C MET A 36 -15.35 20.16 -4.99
N ILE A 37 -14.33 19.84 -4.24
CA ILE A 37 -14.44 19.19 -2.94
C ILE A 37 -14.20 20.26 -1.86
N THR A 38 -15.24 20.53 -1.10
CA THR A 38 -15.22 21.48 0.02
C THR A 38 -14.98 20.74 1.35
N PRO A 39 -14.54 21.41 2.41
CA PRO A 39 -14.25 20.74 3.72
C PRO A 39 -15.46 20.09 4.39
N ASP A 40 -16.68 20.40 3.96
CA ASP A 40 -17.92 19.81 4.45
C ASP A 40 -18.34 18.53 3.70
N VAL A 41 -17.56 18.10 2.70
CA VAL A 41 -17.79 16.84 1.99
C VAL A 41 -17.38 15.67 2.88
N LEU A 42 -18.26 14.70 3.02
CA LEU A 42 -17.97 13.46 3.74
C LEU A 42 -17.26 12.44 2.85
N LEU A 43 -16.15 11.94 3.31
CA LEU A 43 -15.40 10.87 2.64
C LEU A 43 -15.70 9.54 3.31
N PHE A 44 -15.95 8.50 2.52
CA PHE A 44 -16.26 7.16 3.01
C PHE A 44 -15.39 6.10 2.32
N ASN A 45 -15.11 5.02 3.04
CA ASN A 45 -14.71 3.78 2.38
C ASN A 45 -15.95 2.96 1.96
N GLU A 46 -15.75 1.83 1.30
CA GLU A 46 -16.82 0.93 0.83
C GLU A 46 -17.71 0.38 1.95
N LYS A 47 -17.24 0.39 3.20
CA LYS A 47 -17.97 -0.10 4.36
C LYS A 47 -18.81 0.99 5.04
N GLY A 48 -18.69 2.23 4.60
CA GLY A 48 -19.37 3.37 5.18
C GLY A 48 -18.65 3.99 6.37
N GLU A 49 -17.39 3.65 6.60
CA GLU A 49 -16.57 4.31 7.61
C GLU A 49 -16.16 5.70 7.08
N ILE A 50 -16.33 6.73 7.91
CA ILE A 50 -15.93 8.09 7.57
C ILE A 50 -14.41 8.20 7.58
N LEU A 51 -13.88 8.72 6.50
CA LEU A 51 -12.44 8.96 6.32
C LEU A 51 -12.13 10.44 6.60
N PRO A 52 -11.00 10.75 7.22
CA PRO A 52 -10.53 12.13 7.36
C PRO A 52 -10.19 12.76 6.02
N MET A 53 -10.23 14.09 5.91
CA MET A 53 -9.94 14.83 4.67
C MET A 53 -8.53 14.58 4.13
N SER A 54 -7.58 14.15 4.95
CA SER A 54 -6.24 13.72 4.52
C SER A 54 -6.29 12.56 3.52
N ASN A 55 -7.34 11.74 3.52
CA ASN A 55 -7.56 10.67 2.53
C ASN A 55 -8.01 11.16 1.15
N MET A 56 -8.09 12.47 0.92
CA MET A 56 -8.30 13.02 -0.43
C MET A 56 -7.22 12.60 -1.44
N GLU A 57 -6.04 12.23 -0.99
CA GLU A 57 -4.99 11.63 -1.82
C GLU A 57 -5.46 10.37 -2.57
N LEU A 58 -6.46 9.65 -2.04
CA LEU A 58 -7.08 8.50 -2.71
C LEU A 58 -7.75 8.85 -4.04
N MET A 59 -8.07 10.14 -4.27
CA MET A 59 -8.57 10.62 -5.57
C MET A 59 -7.58 10.39 -6.72
N ALA A 60 -6.29 10.47 -6.41
CA ALA A 60 -5.20 10.27 -7.39
C ALA A 60 -4.65 8.84 -7.38
N ASN A 61 -5.14 7.98 -6.49
CA ASN A 61 -4.68 6.61 -6.37
C ASN A 61 -5.37 5.73 -7.42
N PRO A 62 -4.61 5.08 -8.34
CA PRO A 62 -5.17 4.26 -9.42
C PRO A 62 -5.95 3.04 -8.94
N ASP A 63 -5.71 2.58 -7.70
CA ASP A 63 -6.38 1.41 -7.12
C ASP A 63 -7.79 1.72 -6.62
N TYR A 64 -8.16 3.00 -6.56
CA TYR A 64 -9.46 3.42 -6.12
C TYR A 64 -10.25 4.09 -7.25
N LYS A 65 -11.57 3.87 -7.23
CA LYS A 65 -12.53 4.61 -8.04
C LYS A 65 -13.34 5.51 -7.09
N PRO A 66 -13.19 6.83 -7.16
CA PRO A 66 -14.05 7.71 -6.40
C PRO A 66 -15.47 7.70 -6.99
N LEU A 67 -16.46 7.51 -6.14
CA LEU A 67 -17.88 7.63 -6.46
C LEU A 67 -18.41 8.89 -5.80
N PHE A 68 -18.91 9.83 -6.60
CA PHE A 68 -19.37 11.13 -6.13
C PHE A 68 -20.89 11.12 -5.96
N TYR A 69 -21.35 11.69 -4.85
CA TYR A 69 -22.75 11.89 -4.53
C TYR A 69 -23.03 13.37 -4.36
N ALA A 70 -23.98 13.88 -5.15
CA ALA A 70 -24.38 15.26 -5.13
C ALA A 70 -25.80 15.42 -4.55
N ASN A 71 -26.06 16.59 -3.95
CA ASN A 71 -27.41 16.98 -3.55
C ASN A 71 -28.23 17.50 -4.75
N ASP A 72 -29.48 17.88 -4.48
CA ASP A 72 -30.43 18.42 -5.49
C ASP A 72 -29.93 19.69 -6.18
N GLU A 73 -28.96 20.42 -5.59
CA GLU A 73 -28.31 21.60 -6.18
C GLU A 73 -27.08 21.22 -7.03
N GLY A 74 -26.76 19.95 -7.18
CA GLY A 74 -25.59 19.44 -7.91
C GLY A 74 -24.25 19.61 -7.16
N LYS A 75 -24.27 19.97 -5.87
CA LYS A 75 -23.07 20.11 -5.05
C LYS A 75 -22.66 18.75 -4.49
N ILE A 76 -21.37 18.40 -4.62
CA ILE A 76 -20.81 17.18 -4.03
C ILE A 76 -20.93 17.28 -2.50
N LYS A 77 -21.49 16.24 -1.88
CA LYS A 77 -21.66 16.12 -0.43
C LYS A 77 -21.03 14.87 0.14
N SER A 78 -20.87 13.84 -0.67
CA SER A 78 -20.20 12.61 -0.25
C SER A 78 -19.33 12.05 -1.37
N VAL A 79 -18.21 11.44 -0.99
CA VAL A 79 -17.35 10.67 -1.88
C VAL A 79 -17.09 9.32 -1.24
N ILE A 80 -17.32 8.23 -1.98
CA ILE A 80 -16.96 6.89 -1.58
C ILE A 80 -15.73 6.48 -2.38
N PHE A 81 -14.68 6.05 -1.71
CA PHE A 81 -13.53 5.45 -2.36
C PHE A 81 -13.76 3.94 -2.50
N GLN A 82 -14.18 3.52 -3.69
CA GLN A 82 -14.36 2.13 -4.05
C GLN A 82 -13.04 1.55 -4.55
N LYS A 83 -12.56 0.46 -3.94
CA LYS A 83 -11.37 -0.23 -4.44
C LYS A 83 -11.70 -0.94 -5.76
N LYS A 84 -10.88 -0.74 -6.79
CA LYS A 84 -11.03 -1.47 -8.05
C LYS A 84 -10.67 -2.94 -7.81
N SER A 85 -11.65 -3.82 -7.96
CA SER A 85 -11.48 -5.24 -7.74
C SER A 85 -10.68 -5.88 -8.89
N ASN A 86 -9.35 -5.90 -8.79
CA ASN A 86 -8.52 -6.76 -9.61
C ASN A 86 -7.56 -7.63 -8.80
N HIS A 87 -7.63 -7.55 -7.47
CA HIS A 87 -6.92 -8.49 -6.62
C HIS A 87 -7.82 -8.89 -5.44
N PRO A 88 -8.05 -10.18 -5.21
CA PRO A 88 -8.72 -10.64 -4.00
C PRO A 88 -7.73 -10.57 -2.84
N ILE A 89 -7.40 -9.38 -2.39
CA ILE A 89 -6.74 -9.24 -1.11
C ILE A 89 -7.83 -9.03 -0.09
N LEU A 90 -8.21 -10.10 0.58
CA LEU A 90 -8.97 -10.05 1.83
C LEU A 90 -8.05 -9.46 2.92
N ILE A 91 -7.83 -8.15 2.85
CA ILE A 91 -7.12 -7.45 3.93
C ILE A 91 -8.12 -7.30 5.08
N LYS A 92 -8.14 -8.26 5.99
CA LYS A 92 -8.54 -7.96 7.35
C LYS A 92 -7.47 -7.02 7.90
N LYS A 93 -7.80 -5.73 8.07
CA LYS A 93 -7.03 -4.82 8.91
C LYS A 93 -6.87 -5.50 10.26
N ASN A 94 -5.69 -5.97 10.56
CA ASN A 94 -5.31 -6.24 11.92
C ASN A 94 -4.43 -5.07 12.37
N PRO A 95 -4.98 -4.08 13.12
CA PRO A 95 -4.21 -2.94 13.60
C PRO A 95 -3.05 -3.34 14.54
N GLU A 96 -3.05 -4.58 14.97
CA GLU A 96 -2.10 -5.17 15.92
C GLU A 96 -1.49 -6.47 15.37
N ALA A 97 -1.20 -6.52 14.06
CA ALA A 97 -0.45 -7.67 13.53
C ALA A 97 0.96 -7.69 14.13
N ASP A 98 1.01 -8.05 15.38
CA ASP A 98 2.24 -8.50 16.04
C ASP A 98 2.47 -9.93 15.55
N PHE A 99 3.05 -10.04 14.32
CA PHE A 99 3.39 -11.36 13.79
C PHE A 99 4.36 -12.02 14.74
N ALA A 100 3.88 -13.06 15.40
CA ALA A 100 4.73 -13.88 16.23
C ALA A 100 5.71 -14.67 15.35
N LYS A 101 6.87 -14.91 15.89
CA LYS A 101 7.88 -15.76 15.23
C LYS A 101 7.28 -17.14 14.94
N GLY A 102 7.32 -17.56 13.67
CA GLY A 102 6.76 -18.82 13.17
C GLY A 102 5.39 -18.68 12.49
N GLU A 103 4.76 -17.51 12.53
CA GLU A 103 3.52 -17.29 11.78
C GLU A 103 3.76 -17.20 10.28
N LYS A 104 2.77 -17.60 9.50
CA LYS A 104 2.80 -17.46 8.03
C LYS A 104 2.77 -15.99 7.63
N ALA A 105 3.72 -15.64 6.77
CA ALA A 105 3.69 -14.34 6.10
C ALA A 105 2.43 -14.21 5.24
N LEU A 106 1.83 -13.04 5.23
CA LEU A 106 0.68 -12.74 4.38
C LEU A 106 1.14 -12.58 2.93
N ASP A 107 0.47 -13.29 2.01
CA ASP A 107 0.80 -13.22 0.59
C ASP A 107 0.41 -11.86 0.00
N PHE A 108 1.25 -11.36 -0.88
CA PHE A 108 1.01 -10.11 -1.62
C PHE A 108 1.52 -10.19 -3.05
N ILE A 109 1.00 -9.31 -3.89
CA ILE A 109 1.49 -9.09 -5.25
C ILE A 109 1.83 -7.59 -5.34
N VAL A 110 3.04 -7.29 -5.81
CA VAL A 110 3.55 -5.92 -5.98
C VAL A 110 4.27 -5.77 -7.31
N THR A 111 4.49 -4.53 -7.71
CA THR A 111 5.32 -4.19 -8.87
C THR A 111 6.54 -3.40 -8.40
N ASP A 112 7.73 -3.78 -8.84
CA ASP A 112 8.96 -3.06 -8.54
C ASP A 112 9.15 -1.84 -9.47
N LEU A 113 10.22 -1.06 -9.25
CA LEU A 113 10.55 0.10 -10.08
C LEU A 113 10.87 -0.25 -11.54
N GLU A 114 11.26 -1.49 -11.82
CA GLU A 114 11.57 -1.96 -13.18
C GLU A 114 10.32 -2.46 -13.91
N GLY A 115 9.15 -2.47 -13.25
CA GLY A 115 7.89 -2.95 -13.78
C GLY A 115 7.67 -4.46 -13.64
N ASN A 116 8.54 -5.18 -12.93
CA ASN A 116 8.38 -6.61 -12.70
C ASN A 116 7.32 -6.86 -11.62
N THR A 117 6.46 -7.83 -11.87
CA THR A 117 5.49 -8.29 -10.88
C THR A 117 6.14 -9.31 -9.95
N ILE A 118 6.05 -9.07 -8.64
CA ILE A 118 6.58 -9.93 -7.59
C ILE A 118 5.42 -10.43 -6.74
N LYS A 119 5.30 -11.75 -6.59
CA LYS A 119 4.34 -12.39 -5.70
C LYS A 119 5.08 -13.17 -4.63
N LEU A 120 4.79 -12.88 -3.36
CA LEU A 120 5.52 -13.49 -2.24
C LEU A 120 5.43 -15.03 -2.26
N SER A 121 4.25 -15.59 -2.56
CA SER A 121 4.06 -17.04 -2.62
C SER A 121 4.83 -17.74 -3.76
N GLU A 122 5.35 -16.99 -4.73
CA GLU A 122 6.21 -17.49 -5.81
C GLU A 122 7.70 -17.45 -5.45
N LEU A 123 8.06 -16.80 -4.34
CA LEU A 123 9.41 -16.78 -3.79
C LEU A 123 9.67 -17.96 -2.81
N LYS A 124 8.92 -19.06 -2.99
CA LYS A 124 9.17 -20.30 -2.24
C LYS A 124 10.60 -20.76 -2.43
N ASP A 125 11.14 -21.42 -1.40
CA ASP A 125 12.51 -21.90 -1.34
C ASP A 125 13.59 -20.80 -1.26
N LYS A 126 13.17 -19.53 -1.21
CA LYS A 126 14.05 -18.38 -0.93
C LYS A 126 13.78 -17.80 0.45
N VAL A 127 14.82 -17.25 1.06
CA VAL A 127 14.67 -16.39 2.24
C VAL A 127 14.29 -14.99 1.73
N VAL A 128 13.21 -14.40 2.25
CA VAL A 128 12.79 -13.06 1.84
C VAL A 128 13.00 -12.07 2.98
N VAL A 129 13.66 -10.96 2.68
CA VAL A 129 13.87 -9.86 3.61
C VAL A 129 13.03 -8.67 3.12
N LEU A 130 12.03 -8.28 3.91
CA LEU A 130 11.26 -7.07 3.69
C LEU A 130 11.87 -5.95 4.53
N ASN A 131 12.09 -4.79 3.94
CA ASN A 131 12.44 -3.57 4.65
C ASN A 131 11.39 -2.50 4.32
N PHE A 132 10.70 -2.01 5.33
CA PHE A 132 9.69 -0.96 5.21
C PHE A 132 10.33 0.39 5.51
N TRP A 133 10.23 1.31 4.57
CA TRP A 133 10.93 2.60 4.59
C TRP A 133 10.16 3.71 3.87
N PHE A 134 10.67 4.93 3.90
CA PHE A 134 10.23 6.03 3.05
C PHE A 134 11.35 7.07 2.85
N THR A 135 11.28 7.86 1.79
CA THR A 135 12.36 8.76 1.33
C THR A 135 12.77 9.82 2.35
N LYS A 136 11.86 10.27 3.21
CA LYS A 136 12.14 11.27 4.27
C LYS A 136 12.40 10.65 5.64
N CYS A 137 12.61 9.34 5.70
CA CYS A 137 12.90 8.62 6.93
C CYS A 137 14.42 8.66 7.22
N GLY A 138 14.88 9.63 7.99
CA GLY A 138 16.30 9.77 8.33
C GLY A 138 16.94 8.49 8.88
N PRO A 139 16.34 7.81 9.89
CA PRO A 139 16.85 6.54 10.40
C PRO A 139 16.94 5.44 9.35
N CYS A 140 15.99 5.37 8.40
CA CYS A 140 16.03 4.40 7.30
C CYS A 140 17.26 4.64 6.40
N VAL A 141 17.50 5.91 6.04
CA VAL A 141 18.63 6.30 5.18
C VAL A 141 19.96 5.95 5.84
N VAL A 142 20.07 6.13 7.16
CA VAL A 142 21.29 5.77 7.93
C VAL A 142 21.57 4.26 7.90
N GLU A 143 20.54 3.42 7.79
CA GLU A 143 20.71 1.96 7.69
C GLU A 143 21.10 1.47 6.29
N MET A 144 20.74 2.19 5.22
CA MET A 144 20.88 1.72 3.83
C MET A 144 22.29 1.24 3.47
N PRO A 145 23.41 1.90 3.85
CA PRO A 145 24.73 1.39 3.56
C PRO A 145 24.98 0.01 4.14
N LYS A 146 24.46 -0.27 5.35
CA LYS A 146 24.58 -1.59 6.01
C LYS A 146 23.69 -2.65 5.38
N LEU A 147 22.53 -2.24 4.88
CA LEU A 147 21.62 -3.10 4.14
C LEU A 147 22.20 -3.44 2.74
N ASN A 148 22.87 -2.49 2.08
CA ASN A 148 23.58 -2.71 0.82
C ASN A 148 24.75 -3.72 0.98
N GLU A 149 25.51 -3.59 2.08
CA GLU A 149 26.53 -4.59 2.41
C GLU A 149 25.91 -6.00 2.61
N LEU A 150 24.68 -6.08 3.13
CA LEU A 150 23.98 -7.34 3.31
C LEU A 150 23.56 -7.96 1.97
N VAL A 151 23.04 -7.15 1.02
CA VAL A 151 22.72 -7.62 -0.33
C VAL A 151 23.96 -8.25 -0.98
N LYS A 152 25.09 -7.56 -0.93
CA LYS A 152 26.35 -8.08 -1.47
C LYS A 152 26.82 -9.38 -0.80
N GLU A 153 26.61 -9.53 0.51
CA GLU A 153 26.98 -10.75 1.25
C GLU A 153 26.18 -11.98 0.78
N TYR A 154 24.96 -11.76 0.25
CA TYR A 154 24.04 -12.83 -0.16
C TYR A 154 23.73 -12.84 -1.67
N GLU A 155 24.53 -12.16 -2.50
CA GLU A 155 24.32 -12.04 -3.95
C GLU A 155 24.14 -13.38 -4.66
N ASP A 156 24.96 -14.39 -4.28
CA ASP A 156 24.95 -15.75 -4.86
C ASP A 156 24.10 -16.74 -4.03
N LYS A 157 23.14 -16.27 -3.23
CA LYS A 157 22.34 -17.12 -2.34
C LYS A 157 20.85 -16.97 -2.65
N ASP A 158 20.07 -17.95 -2.25
CA ASP A 158 18.60 -17.92 -2.35
C ASP A 158 17.99 -16.94 -1.32
N VAL A 159 18.33 -15.66 -1.48
CA VAL A 159 17.81 -14.57 -0.66
C VAL A 159 17.28 -13.46 -1.56
N VAL A 160 16.08 -12.97 -1.26
CA VAL A 160 15.46 -11.84 -1.95
C VAL A 160 15.28 -10.69 -0.98
N PHE A 161 15.68 -9.50 -1.40
CA PHE A 161 15.59 -8.28 -0.60
C PHE A 161 14.58 -7.32 -1.25
N LEU A 162 13.49 -6.99 -0.54
CA LEU A 162 12.45 -6.09 -1.01
C LEU A 162 12.36 -4.86 -0.11
N ALA A 163 12.47 -3.67 -0.70
CA ALA A 163 12.30 -2.39 -0.01
C ALA A 163 10.92 -1.82 -0.30
N ILE A 164 10.02 -1.96 0.67
CA ILE A 164 8.60 -1.63 0.58
C ILE A 164 8.37 -0.20 1.01
N THR A 165 7.79 0.64 0.14
CA THR A 165 7.49 2.03 0.48
C THR A 165 6.13 2.48 -0.04
N PHE A 166 5.51 3.41 0.70
CA PHE A 166 4.31 4.11 0.24
C PHE A 166 4.61 5.26 -0.74
N ASN A 167 5.88 5.65 -0.86
CA ASN A 167 6.25 6.72 -1.78
C ASN A 167 5.94 6.31 -3.24
N LYS A 168 5.53 7.31 -4.03
CA LYS A 168 5.29 7.13 -5.45
C LYS A 168 6.61 6.94 -6.19
N GLU A 169 6.55 6.23 -7.30
CA GLU A 169 7.69 5.93 -8.18
C GLU A 169 8.58 7.15 -8.44
N GLY A 170 8.08 8.24 -9.00
CA GLY A 170 8.90 9.42 -9.29
C GLY A 170 9.53 10.10 -8.07
N VAL A 171 8.95 9.93 -6.86
CA VAL A 171 9.57 10.42 -5.60
C VAL A 171 10.73 9.51 -5.20
N VAL A 172 10.58 8.21 -5.43
CA VAL A 172 11.61 7.21 -5.15
C VAL A 172 12.76 7.34 -6.13
N ASP A 173 12.49 7.51 -7.43
CA ASP A 173 13.50 7.71 -8.47
C ASP A 173 14.38 8.93 -8.16
N HIS A 174 13.75 10.05 -7.78
CA HIS A 174 14.50 11.24 -7.39
C HIS A 174 15.39 11.00 -6.16
N PHE A 175 14.89 10.26 -5.18
CA PHE A 175 15.68 9.92 -4.00
C PHE A 175 16.87 9.01 -4.34
N LEU A 176 16.67 8.00 -5.19
CA LEU A 176 17.70 7.03 -5.57
C LEU A 176 18.78 7.64 -6.47
N TYR A 177 18.52 8.79 -7.10
CA TYR A 177 19.54 9.53 -7.82
C TYR A 177 20.70 9.97 -6.91
N GLU A 178 20.42 10.28 -5.64
CA GLU A 178 21.41 10.74 -4.67
C GLU A 178 21.75 9.68 -3.60
N THR A 179 20.97 8.60 -3.51
CA THR A 179 21.10 7.61 -2.43
C THR A 179 21.07 6.20 -2.97
N GLU A 180 22.15 5.45 -2.77
CA GLU A 180 22.23 4.05 -3.17
C GLU A 180 21.44 3.15 -2.24
N PHE A 181 20.47 2.38 -2.79
CA PHE A 181 19.76 1.34 -2.05
C PHE A 181 19.54 0.10 -2.93
N ASN A 182 20.31 -0.98 -2.66
CA ASN A 182 20.44 -2.16 -3.52
C ASN A 182 19.37 -3.25 -3.29
N TYR A 183 18.35 -2.97 -2.52
CA TYR A 183 17.15 -3.82 -2.45
C TYR A 183 16.32 -3.62 -3.72
N THR A 184 15.55 -4.63 -4.11
CA THR A 184 14.47 -4.44 -5.10
C THR A 184 13.44 -3.49 -4.53
N ILE A 185 13.27 -2.34 -5.15
CA ILE A 185 12.44 -1.26 -4.63
C ILE A 185 10.98 -1.45 -5.08
N VAL A 186 10.07 -1.42 -4.12
CA VAL A 186 8.63 -1.57 -4.34
C VAL A 186 7.92 -0.28 -3.93
N PRO A 187 7.64 0.63 -4.87
CA PRO A 187 6.92 1.87 -4.61
C PRO A 187 5.41 1.64 -4.49
N ASN A 188 4.67 2.66 -4.07
CA ASN A 188 3.19 2.66 -4.02
C ASN A 188 2.56 1.52 -3.17
N ALA A 189 3.31 0.89 -2.25
CA ALA A 189 2.95 -0.34 -1.57
C ALA A 189 2.18 -0.13 -0.25
N ASN A 190 1.29 0.87 -0.18
CA ASN A 190 0.46 1.14 1.01
C ASN A 190 -0.32 -0.10 1.49
N ASP A 191 -0.81 -0.91 0.55
CA ASP A 191 -1.59 -2.10 0.88
C ASP A 191 -0.75 -3.13 1.65
N VAL A 192 0.50 -3.36 1.24
CA VAL A 192 1.42 -4.27 1.92
C VAL A 192 1.81 -3.72 3.29
N ILE A 193 2.09 -2.42 3.39
CA ILE A 193 2.40 -1.74 4.65
C ILE A 193 1.25 -1.91 5.66
N ASN A 194 0.01 -1.66 5.20
CA ASN A 194 -1.19 -1.83 6.03
C ASN A 194 -1.44 -3.29 6.40
N MET A 195 -1.24 -4.21 5.45
CA MET A 195 -1.38 -5.65 5.64
C MET A 195 -0.45 -6.17 6.74
N TYR A 196 0.81 -5.72 6.73
CA TYR A 196 1.82 -6.10 7.72
C TYR A 196 1.75 -5.26 9.00
N GLY A 197 0.77 -4.35 9.12
CA GLY A 197 0.56 -3.52 10.32
C GLY A 197 1.76 -2.65 10.67
N VAL A 198 2.51 -2.17 9.66
CA VAL A 198 3.70 -1.36 9.88
C VAL A 198 3.30 0.06 10.23
N GLN A 199 3.65 0.49 11.45
CA GLN A 199 3.37 1.82 11.99
C GLN A 199 4.64 2.62 12.28
N SER A 200 5.79 1.95 12.30
CA SER A 200 7.09 2.56 12.62
C SER A 200 8.13 2.20 11.57
N TYR A 201 9.05 3.14 11.32
CA TYR A 201 10.09 2.98 10.29
C TYR A 201 11.47 3.28 10.85
N PRO A 202 12.51 2.57 10.39
CA PRO A 202 12.42 1.39 9.54
C PRO A 202 11.80 0.20 10.26
N THR A 203 11.20 -0.73 9.52
CA THR A 203 10.83 -2.07 10.01
C THR A 203 11.38 -3.10 9.05
N SER A 204 12.07 -4.11 9.56
CA SER A 204 12.61 -5.23 8.78
C SER A 204 11.98 -6.55 9.21
N ILE A 205 11.59 -7.37 8.23
CA ILE A 205 11.00 -8.70 8.45
C ILE A 205 11.81 -9.73 7.64
N VAL A 206 12.17 -10.86 8.27
CA VAL A 206 12.77 -11.99 7.57
C VAL A 206 11.77 -13.14 7.52
N ILE A 207 11.54 -13.66 6.32
CA ILE A 207 10.64 -14.76 6.00
C ILE A 207 11.49 -15.94 5.54
N ASN A 208 11.26 -17.12 6.09
CA ASN A 208 12.00 -18.33 5.73
C ASN A 208 11.49 -18.98 4.43
N LYS A 209 12.18 -20.00 3.94
CA LYS A 209 11.84 -20.79 2.75
C LYS A 209 10.44 -21.42 2.78
N LYS A 210 9.84 -21.55 3.97
CA LYS A 210 8.49 -22.09 4.16
C LYS A 210 7.41 -21.00 4.18
N GLY A 211 7.81 -19.72 4.01
CA GLY A 211 6.91 -18.57 4.08
C GLY A 211 6.51 -18.21 5.52
N GLU A 212 7.35 -18.47 6.52
CA GLU A 212 7.10 -18.16 7.92
C GLU A 212 7.99 -16.99 8.36
N ILE A 213 7.45 -16.08 9.14
CA ILE A 213 8.18 -14.95 9.71
C ILE A 213 9.11 -15.48 10.82
N VAL A 214 10.41 -15.25 10.66
CA VAL A 214 11.42 -15.71 11.63
C VAL A 214 12.04 -14.56 12.41
N LEU A 215 11.91 -13.32 11.91
CA LEU A 215 12.37 -12.09 12.54
C LEU A 215 11.49 -10.92 12.16
N LYS A 216 11.18 -10.05 13.12
CA LYS A 216 10.62 -8.70 12.93
C LYS A 216 11.40 -7.74 13.81
N GLU A 217 12.05 -6.76 13.20
CA GLU A 217 12.79 -5.70 13.86
C GLU A 217 12.15 -4.35 13.56
N ILE A 218 11.83 -3.60 14.60
CA ILE A 218 11.16 -2.30 14.51
C ILE A 218 12.10 -1.21 15.00
N GLY A 219 12.25 -0.16 14.19
CA GLY A 219 13.08 1.00 14.48
C GLY A 219 14.56 0.76 14.13
N TYR A 220 15.30 1.87 14.14
CA TYR A 220 16.72 1.93 13.80
C TYR A 220 17.59 1.08 14.72
N ARG A 221 18.54 0.35 14.12
CA ARG A 221 19.57 -0.40 14.86
C ARG A 221 20.97 -0.20 14.26
N THR A 222 21.93 0.17 15.07
CA THR A 222 23.34 0.30 14.65
C THR A 222 23.93 -1.01 14.13
N ASN A 223 23.43 -2.15 14.60
CA ASN A 223 23.88 -3.50 14.26
C ASN A 223 22.91 -4.27 13.36
N ILE A 224 22.03 -3.57 12.61
CA ILE A 224 20.97 -4.20 11.79
C ILE A 224 21.51 -5.27 10.84
N LYS A 225 22.65 -5.03 10.19
CA LYS A 225 23.31 -6.01 9.31
C LYS A 225 23.58 -7.34 10.04
N SER A 226 24.15 -7.29 11.23
CA SER A 226 24.45 -8.49 12.02
C SER A 226 23.21 -9.25 12.43
N VAL A 227 22.15 -8.52 12.81
CA VAL A 227 20.86 -9.07 13.22
C VAL A 227 20.20 -9.81 12.06
N LEU A 228 20.08 -9.15 10.90
CA LEU A 228 19.48 -9.75 9.70
C LEU A 228 20.33 -10.90 9.16
N SER A 229 21.67 -10.74 9.06
CA SER A 229 22.57 -11.80 8.60
C SER A 229 22.47 -13.07 9.46
N LYS A 230 22.38 -12.95 10.78
CA LYS A 230 22.16 -14.09 11.68
C LYS A 230 20.83 -14.80 11.39
N ALA A 231 19.75 -14.03 11.18
CA ALA A 231 18.46 -14.60 10.87
C ALA A 231 18.49 -15.35 9.52
N ILE A 232 19.04 -14.74 8.47
CA ILE A 232 19.18 -15.32 7.13
C ILE A 232 20.02 -16.60 7.16
N LYS A 233 21.21 -16.56 7.76
CA LYS A 233 22.11 -17.73 7.86
C LYS A 233 21.45 -18.94 8.49
N ASN A 234 20.58 -18.75 9.46
CA ASN A 234 19.85 -19.83 10.11
C ASN A 234 18.80 -20.48 9.19
N GLN A 235 18.39 -19.82 8.11
CA GLN A 235 17.36 -20.31 7.17
C GLN A 235 17.97 -20.87 5.87
N LEU A 236 19.28 -20.68 5.65
CA LEU A 236 20.01 -21.20 4.48
C LEU A 236 20.66 -22.57 4.72
N LYS A 237 20.58 -23.09 5.95
CA LYS A 237 21.14 -24.40 6.35
C LYS A 237 20.31 -25.53 5.80
#